data_0bb5b205288101a28c4e170bfb8fce7c
#
_entry.id   0bb5b205288101a28c4e170bfb8fce7c
#
_cell.length_a   1.000
_cell.length_b   1.000
_cell.length_c   1.000
_cell.angle_alpha   90.00
_cell.angle_beta   90.00
_cell.angle_gamma   90.00
#
_symmetry.space_group_name_H-M   'P 1'
#
loop_
_entity.id
_entity.type
_entity.pdbx_description
1 polymer ?
#
loop_
_entity_poly.entity_id
_entity_poly.type
_entity_poly.pdbx_seq_one_letter_code
_entity_poly.pdbx_strand_id
1 'polypeptide(L)'
;MIQLARLGDLVQSLPVIASLAAQYPHRSLDLLCAASLADLAHLFPKVGHVVKWNGTQWHRWAESFAGEFQSSWLREVEQYLVELTTEPYTMAYVLNHHPRAILAGALLAAEVQGPNLHGPLNEELSPWASYLRQVAHQRGSNRIHLSDTFCGLCGVNPPRTPPVFIPSTSDLSGDLAEVGTSAGQWVAVIVGAGDADRSIPIEVWSEWISLLLAHESPCGVVLIGSERDQHAALAIQDGLSPMIAGRVWDATGRTTLPQLATLFKRCHWAVGADTGPLHLAAAVGTCAIGLYFSRARVHETGPYGEGHWVWQADCASPGMWPIQASVKMIRERSTIPQQEPIAGWSLWRSYHDEWGAIFRRVDENDPVEDQRAAIWRQLSEQRRLLQGVR
;
A
#
# COMPACT_ATOMS: atom_id res chain seq x y z
N MET A 1 15.17 -6.51 -6.68
CA MET A 1 13.70 -6.46 -6.79
C MET A 1 13.27 -5.15 -7.43
N ILE A 2 12.27 -5.17 -8.29
CA ILE A 2 11.82 -4.00 -9.07
C ILE A 2 10.36 -3.70 -8.73
N GLN A 3 10.13 -2.53 -8.11
CA GLN A 3 8.80 -2.01 -7.79
C GLN A 3 8.70 -0.54 -8.21
N LEU A 4 8.25 -0.29 -9.43
CA LEU A 4 8.15 1.05 -10.04
C LEU A 4 6.74 1.65 -9.97
N ALA A 5 5.85 1.06 -9.18
CA ALA A 5 4.50 1.53 -9.00
C ALA A 5 4.40 2.60 -7.89
N ARG A 6 3.22 2.81 -7.34
CA ARG A 6 2.92 3.86 -6.36
C ARG A 6 3.40 3.49 -4.94
N LEU A 7 3.27 4.44 -4.00
CA LEU A 7 3.60 4.27 -2.59
C LEU A 7 2.96 3.01 -1.97
N GLY A 8 1.66 2.78 -2.23
CA GLY A 8 0.96 1.61 -1.70
C GLY A 8 1.58 0.29 -2.15
N ASP A 9 1.91 0.16 -3.44
CA ASP A 9 2.53 -1.03 -4.00
C ASP A 9 3.95 -1.25 -3.43
N LEU A 10 4.71 -0.16 -3.23
CA LEU A 10 6.02 -0.22 -2.60
C LEU A 10 5.92 -0.76 -1.17
N VAL A 11 5.00 -0.23 -0.36
CA VAL A 11 4.79 -0.67 1.02
C VAL A 11 4.29 -2.12 1.06
N GLN A 12 3.39 -2.48 0.16
CA GLN A 12 2.87 -3.84 0.02
C GLN A 12 3.93 -4.87 -0.46
N SER A 13 5.13 -4.42 -0.85
CA SER A 13 6.25 -5.32 -1.11
C SER A 13 7.03 -5.75 0.15
N LEU A 14 6.75 -5.19 1.33
CA LEU A 14 7.41 -5.59 2.58
C LEU A 14 7.30 -7.10 2.90
N PRO A 15 6.15 -7.77 2.72
CA PRO A 15 6.04 -9.20 2.96
C PRO A 15 6.97 -10.03 2.09
N VAL A 16 7.07 -9.74 0.80
CA VAL A 16 7.97 -10.47 -0.10
C VAL A 16 9.44 -10.19 0.20
N ILE A 17 9.79 -8.97 0.63
CA ILE A 17 11.16 -8.64 1.10
C ILE A 17 11.50 -9.51 2.31
N ALA A 18 10.61 -9.59 3.30
CA ALA A 18 10.82 -10.40 4.50
C ALA A 18 10.98 -11.90 4.16
N SER A 19 10.14 -12.43 3.27
CA SER A 19 10.18 -13.83 2.85
C SER A 19 11.42 -14.17 2.05
N LEU A 20 11.86 -13.31 1.11
CA LEU A 20 13.11 -13.50 0.36
C LEU A 20 14.32 -13.46 1.30
N ALA A 21 14.37 -12.52 2.24
CA ALA A 21 15.45 -12.44 3.21
C ALA A 21 15.52 -13.66 4.14
N ALA A 22 14.37 -14.23 4.50
CA ALA A 22 14.30 -15.46 5.30
C ALA A 22 14.76 -16.69 4.49
N GLN A 23 14.37 -16.78 3.22
CA GLN A 23 14.75 -17.89 2.35
C GLN A 23 16.21 -17.82 1.89
N TYR A 24 16.76 -16.61 1.73
CA TYR A 24 18.13 -16.39 1.23
C TYR A 24 18.94 -15.49 2.18
N PRO A 25 19.22 -15.92 3.42
CA PRO A 25 19.79 -15.05 4.47
C PRO A 25 21.20 -14.52 4.14
N HIS A 26 21.91 -15.15 3.20
CA HIS A 26 23.25 -14.75 2.78
C HIS A 26 23.28 -13.91 1.50
N ARG A 27 22.12 -13.60 0.90
CA ARG A 27 22.03 -12.77 -0.29
C ARG A 27 21.58 -11.35 0.08
N SER A 28 22.22 -10.37 -0.55
CA SER A 28 21.73 -8.98 -0.51
C SER A 28 20.54 -8.84 -1.45
N LEU A 29 19.52 -8.12 -1.01
CA LEU A 29 18.36 -7.76 -1.79
C LEU A 29 18.36 -6.25 -2.03
N ASP A 30 18.59 -5.83 -3.27
CA ASP A 30 18.51 -4.43 -3.66
C ASP A 30 17.13 -4.13 -4.21
N LEU A 31 16.67 -2.89 -3.99
CA LEU A 31 15.32 -2.44 -4.36
C LEU A 31 15.38 -1.29 -5.35
N LEU A 32 14.95 -1.53 -6.59
CA LEU A 32 14.74 -0.50 -7.59
C LEU A 32 13.31 0.07 -7.43
N CYS A 33 13.20 1.34 -7.09
CA CYS A 33 11.92 2.04 -6.93
C CYS A 33 11.98 3.47 -7.48
N ALA A 34 10.81 4.12 -7.58
CA ALA A 34 10.75 5.52 -8.00
C ALA A 34 11.60 6.41 -7.06
N ALA A 35 12.33 7.36 -7.63
CA ALA A 35 13.24 8.24 -6.87
C ALA A 35 12.52 8.97 -5.72
N SER A 36 11.25 9.37 -5.91
CA SER A 36 10.42 10.01 -4.89
C SER A 36 10.06 9.11 -3.69
N LEU A 37 10.25 7.80 -3.81
CA LEU A 37 9.95 6.82 -2.77
C LEU A 37 11.21 6.27 -2.09
N ALA A 38 12.39 6.61 -2.60
CA ALA A 38 13.65 6.02 -2.18
C ALA A 38 13.96 6.26 -0.69
N ASP A 39 13.68 7.45 -0.18
CA ASP A 39 13.95 7.79 1.22
C ASP A 39 13.13 6.93 2.20
N LEU A 40 11.91 6.55 1.82
CA LEU A 40 11.13 5.57 2.57
C LEU A 40 11.69 4.16 2.39
N ALA A 41 12.05 3.78 1.17
CA ALA A 41 12.57 2.45 0.85
C ALA A 41 13.88 2.13 1.61
N HIS A 42 14.71 3.13 1.90
CA HIS A 42 15.90 3.00 2.75
C HIS A 42 15.59 2.59 4.19
N LEU A 43 14.37 2.80 4.66
CA LEU A 43 13.94 2.37 6.00
C LEU A 43 13.46 0.92 6.03
N PHE A 44 13.27 0.28 4.88
CA PHE A 44 12.76 -1.08 4.82
C PHE A 44 13.81 -2.08 5.34
N PRO A 45 13.44 -2.93 6.30
CA PRO A 45 14.36 -3.92 6.83
C PRO A 45 14.75 -4.91 5.72
N LYS A 46 16.02 -5.35 5.74
CA LYS A 46 16.57 -6.36 4.80
C LYS A 46 16.75 -5.88 3.35
N VAL A 47 16.54 -4.61 3.05
CA VAL A 47 16.98 -3.97 1.80
C VAL A 47 18.45 -3.60 1.96
N GLY A 48 19.31 -4.05 1.05
CA GLY A 48 20.73 -3.75 1.05
C GLY A 48 21.01 -2.38 0.44
N HIS A 49 20.60 -2.21 -0.80
CA HIS A 49 20.74 -0.94 -1.51
C HIS A 49 19.43 -0.53 -2.19
N VAL A 50 19.17 0.79 -2.24
CA VAL A 50 18.02 1.35 -2.94
C VAL A 50 18.49 2.05 -4.21
N VAL A 51 18.08 1.49 -5.35
CA VAL A 51 18.36 2.04 -6.67
C VAL A 51 17.22 2.98 -7.07
N LYS A 52 17.57 4.23 -7.41
CA LYS A 52 16.59 5.29 -7.71
C LYS A 52 16.25 5.30 -9.20
N TRP A 53 14.98 5.11 -9.51
CA TRP A 53 14.44 5.22 -10.87
C TRP A 53 13.91 6.61 -11.14
N ASN A 54 14.45 7.30 -12.14
CA ASN A 54 13.97 8.60 -12.56
C ASN A 54 12.83 8.48 -13.59
N GLY A 55 11.59 8.43 -13.09
CA GLY A 55 10.39 8.29 -13.93
C GLY A 55 10.17 9.47 -14.88
N THR A 56 10.58 10.67 -14.53
CA THR A 56 10.47 11.88 -15.37
C THR A 56 11.37 11.77 -16.60
N GLN A 57 12.59 11.29 -16.43
CA GLN A 57 13.52 11.07 -17.55
C GLN A 57 12.97 10.03 -18.51
N TRP A 58 12.41 8.93 -17.98
CA TRP A 58 11.77 7.90 -18.82
C TRP A 58 10.54 8.40 -19.58
N HIS A 59 9.77 9.29 -18.99
CA HIS A 59 8.63 9.90 -19.68
C HIS A 59 9.09 10.75 -20.85
N ARG A 60 10.11 11.58 -20.66
CA ARG A 60 10.71 12.38 -21.74
C ARG A 60 11.21 11.51 -22.90
N TRP A 61 11.91 10.42 -22.60
CA TRP A 61 12.35 9.49 -23.64
C TRP A 61 11.18 8.83 -24.35
N ALA A 62 10.14 8.40 -23.64
CA ALA A 62 8.97 7.78 -24.24
C ALA A 62 8.23 8.75 -25.19
N GLU A 63 8.10 10.01 -24.82
CA GLU A 63 7.53 11.06 -25.69
C GLU A 63 8.42 11.31 -26.91
N SER A 64 9.74 11.33 -26.73
CA SER A 64 10.69 11.51 -27.81
C SER A 64 10.69 10.32 -28.78
N PHE A 65 10.58 9.08 -28.30
CA PHE A 65 10.45 7.88 -29.13
C PHE A 65 9.14 7.82 -29.94
N ALA A 66 8.09 8.50 -29.48
CA ALA A 66 6.83 8.61 -30.24
C ALA A 66 6.92 9.63 -31.41
N GLY A 67 7.97 10.46 -31.42
CA GLY A 67 8.28 11.41 -32.49
C GLY A 67 9.33 10.90 -33.49
N GLU A 68 10.23 11.79 -33.94
CA GLU A 68 11.34 11.39 -34.80
C GLU A 68 12.41 10.64 -34.00
N PHE A 69 12.70 9.40 -34.39
CA PHE A 69 13.72 8.56 -33.76
C PHE A 69 15.13 9.14 -33.97
N GLN A 70 15.83 9.39 -32.87
CA GLN A 70 17.24 9.79 -32.87
C GLN A 70 18.09 8.72 -32.14
N SER A 71 19.12 8.22 -32.83
CA SER A 71 20.02 7.18 -32.29
C SER A 71 20.78 7.61 -31.02
N SER A 72 20.89 8.93 -30.77
CA SER A 72 21.48 9.48 -29.53
C SER A 72 20.71 9.05 -28.29
N TRP A 73 19.39 8.90 -28.38
CA TRP A 73 18.55 8.52 -27.24
C TRP A 73 18.80 7.09 -26.76
N LEU A 74 19.10 6.17 -27.68
CA LEU A 74 19.48 4.81 -27.29
C LEU A 74 20.75 4.80 -26.43
N ARG A 75 21.71 5.64 -26.75
CA ARG A 75 22.94 5.79 -25.96
C ARG A 75 22.66 6.41 -24.59
N GLU A 76 21.77 7.39 -24.51
CA GLU A 76 21.38 7.97 -23.23
C GLU A 76 20.66 6.95 -22.33
N VAL A 77 19.77 6.14 -22.89
CA VAL A 77 19.09 5.06 -22.16
C VAL A 77 20.09 4.00 -21.71
N GLU A 78 20.99 3.57 -22.58
CA GLU A 78 22.04 2.60 -22.28
C GLU A 78 22.95 3.13 -21.15
N GLN A 79 23.42 4.37 -21.27
CA GLN A 79 24.23 5.01 -20.24
C GLN A 79 23.49 5.09 -18.90
N TYR A 80 22.22 5.49 -18.90
CA TYR A 80 21.41 5.54 -17.69
C TYR A 80 21.27 4.15 -17.04
N LEU A 81 21.10 3.09 -17.81
CA LEU A 81 21.00 1.72 -17.28
C LEU A 81 22.33 1.25 -16.69
N VAL A 82 23.46 1.60 -17.33
CA VAL A 82 24.79 1.33 -16.80
C VAL A 82 25.05 2.09 -15.49
N GLU A 83 24.53 3.32 -15.36
CA GLU A 83 24.63 4.11 -14.13
C GLU A 83 23.78 3.55 -12.97
N LEU A 84 22.71 2.79 -13.28
CA LEU A 84 21.88 2.15 -12.25
C LEU A 84 22.58 0.99 -11.53
N THR A 85 23.49 0.32 -12.19
CA THR A 85 24.26 -0.78 -11.60
C THR A 85 25.64 -0.91 -12.28
N THR A 86 26.66 -1.15 -11.48
CA THR A 86 28.03 -1.38 -11.98
C THR A 86 28.22 -2.81 -12.52
N GLU A 87 27.40 -3.75 -12.05
CA GLU A 87 27.43 -5.15 -12.47
C GLU A 87 25.99 -5.68 -12.63
N PRO A 88 25.74 -6.58 -13.61
CA PRO A 88 24.44 -7.21 -13.75
C PRO A 88 24.05 -8.01 -12.51
N TYR A 89 22.78 -7.93 -12.11
CA TYR A 89 22.23 -8.79 -11.07
C TYR A 89 22.09 -10.24 -11.56
N THR A 90 22.28 -11.19 -10.67
CA THR A 90 22.02 -12.61 -10.98
C THR A 90 20.54 -12.86 -11.23
N MET A 91 19.67 -12.18 -10.44
CA MET A 91 18.23 -12.39 -10.44
C MET A 91 17.49 -11.06 -10.25
N ALA A 92 16.49 -10.80 -11.07
CA ALA A 92 15.52 -9.73 -10.85
C ALA A 92 14.13 -10.30 -10.52
N TYR A 93 13.49 -9.73 -9.49
CA TYR A 93 12.10 -9.98 -9.14
C TYR A 93 11.28 -8.78 -9.61
N VAL A 94 10.42 -8.96 -10.61
CA VAL A 94 9.55 -7.90 -11.18
C VAL A 94 8.17 -8.05 -10.59
N LEU A 95 7.66 -7.01 -9.88
CA LEU A 95 6.42 -7.09 -9.12
C LEU A 95 5.19 -6.50 -9.83
N ASN A 96 5.35 -5.90 -11.00
CA ASN A 96 4.22 -5.30 -11.71
C ASN A 96 4.36 -5.42 -13.25
N HIS A 97 3.22 -5.35 -13.95
CA HIS A 97 3.14 -5.45 -15.40
C HIS A 97 3.48 -4.16 -16.16
N HIS A 98 4.03 -3.16 -15.49
CA HIS A 98 4.39 -1.94 -16.19
C HIS A 98 5.58 -2.20 -17.14
N PRO A 99 5.51 -1.82 -18.43
CA PRO A 99 6.58 -2.09 -19.41
C PRO A 99 7.97 -1.65 -18.92
N ARG A 100 8.07 -0.54 -18.22
CA ARG A 100 9.34 -0.05 -17.63
C ARG A 100 9.96 -1.04 -16.63
N ALA A 101 9.13 -1.67 -15.80
CA ALA A 101 9.60 -2.64 -14.82
C ALA A 101 10.06 -3.94 -15.50
N ILE A 102 9.32 -4.41 -16.51
CA ILE A 102 9.65 -5.59 -17.32
C ILE A 102 10.97 -5.38 -18.05
N LEU A 103 11.11 -4.23 -18.73
CA LEU A 103 12.35 -3.88 -19.46
C LEU A 103 13.54 -3.72 -18.49
N ALA A 104 13.35 -3.05 -17.35
CA ALA A 104 14.41 -2.94 -16.35
C ALA A 104 14.86 -4.32 -15.85
N GLY A 105 13.93 -5.24 -15.60
CA GLY A 105 14.28 -6.62 -15.23
C GLY A 105 15.13 -7.33 -16.29
N ALA A 106 14.70 -7.26 -17.55
CA ALA A 106 15.37 -7.91 -18.66
C ALA A 106 16.79 -7.34 -18.97
N LEU A 107 17.00 -6.05 -18.67
CA LEU A 107 18.27 -5.38 -18.94
C LEU A 107 19.27 -5.43 -17.77
N LEU A 108 18.76 -5.48 -16.53
CA LEU A 108 19.60 -5.39 -15.33
C LEU A 108 19.98 -6.75 -14.72
N ALA A 109 19.37 -7.85 -15.15
CA ALA A 109 19.62 -9.15 -14.54
C ALA A 109 19.73 -10.28 -15.56
N ALA A 110 20.51 -11.31 -15.20
CA ALA A 110 20.68 -12.53 -16.01
C ALA A 110 19.39 -13.39 -16.01
N GLU A 111 18.67 -13.42 -14.89
CA GLU A 111 17.42 -14.15 -14.74
C GLU A 111 16.33 -13.23 -14.20
N VAL A 112 15.07 -13.45 -14.66
CA VAL A 112 13.93 -12.67 -14.23
C VAL A 112 12.80 -13.57 -13.72
N GLN A 113 12.24 -13.22 -12.57
CA GLN A 113 11.01 -13.81 -12.02
C GLN A 113 9.91 -12.75 -11.92
N GLY A 114 8.68 -13.16 -12.24
CA GLY A 114 7.53 -12.26 -12.38
C GLY A 114 7.23 -11.97 -13.85
N PRO A 115 6.54 -10.86 -14.15
CA PRO A 115 6.36 -10.38 -15.51
C PRO A 115 7.69 -10.21 -16.25
N ASN A 116 7.82 -10.82 -17.43
CA ASN A 116 9.08 -10.97 -18.14
C ASN A 116 8.89 -10.87 -19.66
N LEU A 117 9.97 -10.72 -20.40
CA LEU A 117 10.01 -10.79 -21.87
C LEU A 117 10.43 -12.19 -22.30
N HIS A 118 9.70 -12.73 -23.28
CA HIS A 118 10.10 -13.94 -24.00
C HIS A 118 10.40 -13.57 -25.45
N GLY A 119 11.68 -13.54 -25.80
CA GLY A 119 12.15 -12.99 -27.07
C GLY A 119 12.06 -11.45 -27.11
N PRO A 120 12.37 -10.82 -28.27
CA PRO A 120 12.67 -9.40 -28.31
C PRO A 120 11.51 -8.44 -28.01
N LEU A 121 10.27 -8.87 -27.97
CA LEU A 121 9.12 -8.00 -27.64
C LEU A 121 7.92 -8.75 -27.05
N ASN A 122 8.03 -10.03 -26.71
CA ASN A 122 6.93 -10.83 -26.18
C ASN A 122 7.04 -10.96 -24.67
N GLU A 123 5.98 -10.62 -23.97
CA GLU A 123 5.87 -10.83 -22.52
C GLU A 123 5.62 -12.30 -22.21
N GLU A 124 6.47 -12.93 -21.41
CA GLU A 124 6.23 -14.27 -20.86
C GLU A 124 5.47 -14.16 -19.53
N LEU A 125 4.34 -14.84 -19.43
CA LEU A 125 3.52 -14.85 -18.22
C LEU A 125 3.66 -16.18 -17.48
N SER A 126 4.29 -16.16 -16.30
CA SER A 126 4.17 -17.24 -15.33
C SER A 126 2.73 -17.35 -14.81
N PRO A 127 2.31 -18.48 -14.18
CA PRO A 127 0.97 -18.60 -13.60
C PRO A 127 0.63 -17.45 -12.63
N TRP A 128 1.56 -17.03 -11.80
CA TRP A 128 1.40 -15.91 -10.89
C TRP A 128 1.34 -14.55 -11.60
N ALA A 129 2.12 -14.35 -12.67
CA ALA A 129 2.03 -13.13 -13.46
C ALA A 129 0.70 -13.07 -14.22
N SER A 130 0.23 -14.20 -14.75
CA SER A 130 -1.09 -14.31 -15.38
C SER A 130 -2.22 -14.02 -14.38
N TYR A 131 -2.12 -14.56 -13.16
CA TYR A 131 -3.07 -14.27 -12.09
C TYR A 131 -3.11 -12.77 -11.76
N LEU A 132 -1.96 -12.15 -11.50
CA LEU A 132 -1.87 -10.72 -11.23
C LEU A 132 -2.51 -9.88 -12.35
N ARG A 133 -2.26 -10.23 -13.61
CA ARG A 133 -2.85 -9.55 -14.76
C ARG A 133 -4.37 -9.71 -14.82
N GLN A 134 -4.89 -10.91 -14.59
CA GLN A 134 -6.33 -11.18 -14.61
C GLN A 134 -7.07 -10.44 -13.49
N VAL A 135 -6.57 -10.51 -12.26
CA VAL A 135 -7.23 -9.86 -11.12
C VAL A 135 -7.21 -8.33 -11.21
N ALA A 136 -6.23 -7.73 -11.90
CA ALA A 136 -6.23 -6.30 -12.18
C ALA A 136 -7.43 -5.85 -13.04
N HIS A 137 -7.96 -6.74 -13.89
CA HIS A 137 -9.15 -6.49 -14.71
C HIS A 137 -10.46 -6.93 -14.02
N GLN A 138 -10.40 -7.93 -13.14
CA GLN A 138 -11.54 -8.54 -12.46
C GLN A 138 -11.34 -8.57 -10.94
N ARG A 139 -11.15 -7.41 -10.34
CA ARG A 139 -10.82 -7.25 -8.91
C ARG A 139 -11.79 -7.92 -7.95
N GLY A 140 -13.08 -7.99 -8.31
CA GLY A 140 -14.10 -8.69 -7.51
C GLY A 140 -13.88 -10.20 -7.37
N SER A 141 -13.14 -10.82 -8.30
CA SER A 141 -12.80 -12.25 -8.27
C SER A 141 -11.50 -12.54 -7.51
N ASN A 142 -10.75 -11.52 -7.12
CA ASN A 142 -9.49 -11.71 -6.41
C ASN A 142 -9.72 -12.28 -5.00
N ARG A 143 -8.90 -13.26 -4.63
CA ARG A 143 -8.94 -13.94 -3.34
C ARG A 143 -7.59 -13.97 -2.64
N ILE A 144 -6.52 -13.57 -3.32
CA ILE A 144 -5.17 -13.51 -2.77
C ILE A 144 -4.76 -12.04 -2.67
N HIS A 145 -4.33 -11.64 -1.48
CA HIS A 145 -3.87 -10.28 -1.25
C HIS A 145 -2.68 -9.93 -2.17
N LEU A 146 -2.59 -8.67 -2.62
CA LEU A 146 -1.54 -8.22 -3.54
C LEU A 146 -0.13 -8.49 -3.00
N SER A 147 0.10 -8.25 -1.70
CA SER A 147 1.38 -8.57 -1.05
C SER A 147 1.75 -10.04 -1.13
N ASP A 148 0.75 -10.93 -0.99
CA ASP A 148 0.94 -12.37 -1.06
C ASP A 148 1.12 -12.81 -2.52
N THR A 149 0.44 -12.17 -3.46
CA THR A 149 0.67 -12.36 -4.90
C THR A 149 2.13 -12.01 -5.27
N PHE A 150 2.72 -10.96 -4.65
CA PHE A 150 4.14 -10.65 -4.83
C PHE A 150 5.04 -11.76 -4.30
N CYS A 151 4.68 -12.40 -3.19
CA CYS A 151 5.40 -13.60 -2.71
C CYS A 151 5.33 -14.74 -3.74
N GLY A 152 4.15 -15.02 -4.27
CA GLY A 152 3.97 -16.01 -5.33
C GLY A 152 4.78 -15.71 -6.59
N LEU A 153 4.80 -14.47 -7.06
CA LEU A 153 5.64 -14.03 -8.19
C LEU A 153 7.12 -14.34 -7.95
N CYS A 154 7.62 -14.10 -6.74
CA CYS A 154 9.01 -14.34 -6.38
C CYS A 154 9.31 -15.80 -5.99
N GLY A 155 8.30 -16.67 -5.93
CA GLY A 155 8.45 -18.10 -5.58
C GLY A 155 8.73 -18.36 -4.12
N VAL A 156 8.30 -17.47 -3.27
CA VAL A 156 8.36 -17.61 -1.81
C VAL A 156 6.95 -17.67 -1.23
N ASN A 157 6.81 -18.26 -0.06
CA ASN A 157 5.54 -18.20 0.67
C ASN A 157 5.42 -16.86 1.41
N PRO A 158 4.19 -16.42 1.72
CA PRO A 158 3.98 -15.29 2.63
C PRO A 158 4.71 -15.48 3.96
N PRO A 159 5.15 -14.42 4.61
CA PRO A 159 5.78 -14.53 5.93
C PRO A 159 4.76 -15.01 6.95
N ARG A 160 5.17 -15.84 7.91
CA ARG A 160 4.25 -16.36 8.96
C ARG A 160 3.69 -15.27 9.86
N THR A 161 4.46 -14.19 10.01
CA THR A 161 4.07 -13.01 10.81
C THR A 161 4.14 -11.80 9.89
N PRO A 162 3.11 -10.94 9.86
CA PRO A 162 3.14 -9.72 9.08
C PRO A 162 4.37 -8.88 9.43
N PRO A 163 5.17 -8.44 8.46
CA PRO A 163 6.31 -7.59 8.75
C PRO A 163 5.83 -6.20 9.18
N VAL A 164 6.34 -5.74 10.31
CA VAL A 164 6.19 -4.37 10.77
C VAL A 164 7.59 -3.75 10.79
N PHE A 165 7.76 -2.59 10.18
CA PHE A 165 9.01 -1.88 10.29
C PHE A 165 8.90 -0.72 11.29
N ILE A 166 9.99 -0.45 11.98
CA ILE A 166 10.08 0.66 12.91
C ILE A 166 10.82 1.79 12.17
N PRO A 167 10.15 2.90 11.84
CA PRO A 167 10.85 4.02 11.25
C PRO A 167 11.92 4.50 12.21
N SER A 168 13.13 4.78 11.69
CA SER A 168 14.10 5.56 12.44
C SER A 168 13.41 6.89 12.80
N THR A 169 13.52 7.35 14.06
CA THR A 169 12.88 8.58 14.52
C THR A 169 13.31 9.73 13.64
N SER A 170 12.47 10.08 12.67
CA SER A 170 12.62 11.33 11.93
C SER A 170 12.06 12.45 12.78
N ASP A 171 12.83 13.50 13.00
CA ASP A 171 12.40 14.63 13.80
C ASP A 171 11.17 15.29 13.14
N LEU A 172 10.07 15.28 13.85
CA LEU A 172 8.89 16.06 13.52
C LEU A 172 9.10 17.47 14.09
N SER A 173 8.90 18.49 13.27
CA SER A 173 9.12 19.88 13.65
C SER A 173 7.81 20.62 13.96
N GLY A 174 7.93 21.69 14.73
CA GLY A 174 6.81 22.55 15.09
C GLY A 174 5.75 21.81 15.91
N ASP A 175 4.49 22.13 15.64
CA ASP A 175 3.30 21.55 16.28
C ASP A 175 3.14 20.05 16.05
N LEU A 176 3.68 19.50 14.96
CA LEU A 176 3.65 18.06 14.69
C LEU A 176 4.51 17.25 15.68
N ALA A 177 5.47 17.89 16.34
CA ALA A 177 6.25 17.23 17.39
C ALA A 177 5.38 16.82 18.59
N GLU A 178 4.26 17.51 18.82
CA GLU A 178 3.33 17.25 19.90
C GLU A 178 2.44 16.00 19.66
N VAL A 179 2.29 15.59 18.39
CA VAL A 179 1.48 14.43 18.02
C VAL A 179 2.02 13.17 18.69
N GLY A 180 1.18 12.50 19.46
CA GLY A 180 1.52 11.26 20.16
C GLY A 180 2.33 11.45 21.45
N THR A 181 2.62 12.69 21.88
CA THR A 181 3.37 12.95 23.13
C THR A 181 2.48 13.07 24.37
N SER A 182 1.23 13.48 24.18
CA SER A 182 0.26 13.56 25.27
C SER A 182 -0.39 12.21 25.58
N ALA A 183 -0.79 12.02 26.85
CA ALA A 183 -1.54 10.83 27.27
C ALA A 183 -2.95 10.87 26.64
N GLY A 184 -3.11 10.30 25.48
CA GLY A 184 -4.39 10.25 24.78
C GLY A 184 -4.32 9.40 23.52
N GLN A 185 -5.49 9.14 22.93
CA GLN A 185 -5.55 8.47 21.63
C GLN A 185 -5.32 9.48 20.52
N TRP A 186 -4.46 9.14 19.58
CA TRP A 186 -4.24 9.91 18.36
C TRP A 186 -4.76 9.18 17.16
N VAL A 187 -5.49 9.90 16.32
CA VAL A 187 -6.08 9.38 15.09
C VAL A 187 -5.57 10.15 13.90
N ALA A 188 -4.91 9.47 12.99
CA ALA A 188 -4.51 10.02 11.70
C ALA A 188 -5.68 9.90 10.70
N VAL A 189 -6.12 11.02 10.14
CA VAL A 189 -7.17 11.10 9.13
C VAL A 189 -6.53 11.38 7.79
N ILE A 190 -6.60 10.43 6.87
CA ILE A 190 -6.04 10.55 5.52
C ILE A 190 -7.06 11.20 4.62
N VAL A 191 -6.91 12.49 4.38
CA VAL A 191 -7.88 13.34 3.66
C VAL A 191 -7.81 13.08 2.16
N GLY A 192 -6.60 12.93 1.60
CA GLY A 192 -6.38 12.74 0.17
C GLY A 192 -6.62 11.31 -0.30
N ALA A 193 -7.26 11.12 -1.45
CA ALA A 193 -7.52 9.82 -2.04
C ALA A 193 -6.84 9.58 -3.41
N GLY A 194 -6.20 10.57 -3.98
CA GLY A 194 -5.54 10.51 -5.29
C GLY A 194 -6.50 10.55 -6.48
N ASP A 195 -7.73 10.09 -6.35
CA ASP A 195 -8.79 10.11 -7.36
C ASP A 195 -10.09 10.63 -6.73
N ALA A 196 -10.86 11.45 -7.45
CA ALA A 196 -12.07 12.09 -6.93
C ALA A 196 -13.15 11.09 -6.50
N ASP A 197 -13.30 9.98 -7.21
CA ASP A 197 -14.29 8.93 -6.93
C ASP A 197 -13.96 8.09 -5.67
N ARG A 198 -12.78 8.28 -5.08
CA ARG A 198 -12.38 7.69 -3.79
C ARG A 198 -12.29 8.74 -2.67
N SER A 199 -12.52 10.00 -3.00
CA SER A 199 -12.45 11.09 -2.02
C SER A 199 -13.72 11.12 -1.16
N ILE A 200 -13.53 11.22 0.15
CA ILE A 200 -14.59 11.39 1.11
C ILE A 200 -14.93 12.88 1.17
N PRO A 201 -16.23 13.26 1.10
CA PRO A 201 -16.64 14.64 1.19
C PRO A 201 -16.14 15.33 2.47
N ILE A 202 -15.79 16.63 2.36
CA ILE A 202 -15.27 17.44 3.47
C ILE A 202 -16.25 17.45 4.63
N GLU A 203 -17.54 17.59 4.33
CA GLU A 203 -18.63 17.63 5.30
C GLU A 203 -18.71 16.34 6.12
N VAL A 204 -18.47 15.20 5.46
CA VAL A 204 -18.44 13.88 6.10
C VAL A 204 -17.27 13.76 7.06
N TRP A 205 -16.10 14.26 6.66
CA TRP A 205 -14.94 14.32 7.54
C TRP A 205 -15.16 15.24 8.73
N SER A 206 -15.72 16.44 8.51
CA SER A 206 -16.02 17.41 9.57
C SER A 206 -17.03 16.84 10.59
N GLU A 207 -18.07 16.16 10.11
CA GLU A 207 -19.05 15.48 10.96
C GLU A 207 -18.39 14.35 11.76
N TRP A 208 -17.62 13.49 11.10
CA TRP A 208 -16.94 12.37 11.72
C TRP A 208 -15.97 12.82 12.82
N ILE A 209 -15.13 13.84 12.54
CA ILE A 209 -14.18 14.42 13.50
C ILE A 209 -14.94 15.06 14.67
N SER A 210 -16.01 15.80 14.39
CA SER A 210 -16.85 16.40 15.41
C SER A 210 -17.43 15.36 16.36
N LEU A 211 -17.97 14.27 15.83
CA LEU A 211 -18.47 13.15 16.63
C LEU A 211 -17.36 12.46 17.41
N LEU A 212 -16.20 12.22 16.80
CA LEU A 212 -15.07 11.60 17.48
C LEU A 212 -14.59 12.41 18.67
N LEU A 213 -14.50 13.72 18.53
CA LEU A 213 -13.98 14.65 19.53
C LEU A 213 -15.02 15.25 20.46
N ALA A 214 -16.34 14.96 20.27
CA ALA A 214 -17.46 15.56 21.01
C ALA A 214 -17.49 15.23 22.50
N HIS A 215 -16.83 14.19 22.96
CA HIS A 215 -16.78 13.81 24.37
C HIS A 215 -15.40 14.12 24.99
N GLU A 216 -15.31 14.12 26.30
CA GLU A 216 -14.09 14.35 27.07
C GLU A 216 -12.98 13.31 26.82
N SER A 217 -13.13 12.48 25.79
CA SER A 217 -12.09 11.53 25.39
C SER A 217 -10.79 12.28 25.06
N PRO A 218 -9.65 11.87 25.60
CA PRO A 218 -8.36 12.49 25.27
C PRO A 218 -7.89 12.07 23.88
N CYS A 219 -8.67 12.39 22.84
CA CYS A 219 -8.30 12.14 21.46
C CYS A 219 -7.74 13.40 20.79
N GLY A 220 -6.66 13.23 20.05
CA GLY A 220 -6.17 14.21 19.08
C GLY A 220 -6.36 13.66 17.66
N VAL A 221 -6.59 14.54 16.69
CA VAL A 221 -6.67 14.18 15.28
C VAL A 221 -5.54 14.87 14.54
N VAL A 222 -4.88 14.15 13.63
CA VAL A 222 -3.93 14.74 12.68
C VAL A 222 -4.40 14.46 11.26
N LEU A 223 -4.56 15.53 10.46
CA LEU A 223 -4.93 15.46 9.06
C LEU A 223 -3.71 15.14 8.21
N ILE A 224 -3.79 14.13 7.36
CA ILE A 224 -2.73 13.61 6.51
C ILE A 224 -3.13 13.79 5.04
N GLY A 225 -2.22 14.34 4.25
CA GLY A 225 -2.40 14.52 2.81
C GLY A 225 -1.16 15.11 2.17
N SER A 226 -1.21 15.24 0.85
CA SER A 226 -0.20 15.97 0.07
C SER A 226 -0.49 17.48 0.10
N GLU A 227 0.39 18.29 -0.51
CA GLU A 227 0.14 19.72 -0.70
C GLU A 227 -1.18 20.02 -1.43
N ARG A 228 -1.61 19.11 -2.32
CA ARG A 228 -2.90 19.24 -3.05
C ARG A 228 -4.12 19.14 -2.14
N ASP A 229 -3.94 18.51 -0.99
CA ASP A 229 -5.03 18.24 -0.04
C ASP A 229 -5.15 19.35 1.03
N GLN A 230 -4.27 20.35 1.04
CA GLN A 230 -4.27 21.45 2.01
C GLN A 230 -5.59 22.23 2.03
N HIS A 231 -6.16 22.50 0.85
CA HIS A 231 -7.45 23.20 0.78
C HIS A 231 -8.57 22.38 1.46
N ALA A 232 -8.58 21.06 1.27
CA ALA A 232 -9.56 20.19 1.91
C ALA A 232 -9.32 20.14 3.44
N ALA A 233 -8.06 20.08 3.89
CA ALA A 233 -7.73 20.09 5.32
C ALA A 233 -8.19 21.40 6.00
N LEU A 234 -7.94 22.55 5.40
CA LEU A 234 -8.42 23.84 5.88
C LEU A 234 -9.95 23.90 5.95
N ALA A 235 -10.64 23.46 4.88
CA ALA A 235 -12.10 23.45 4.86
C ALA A 235 -12.70 22.49 5.91
N ILE A 236 -12.03 21.37 6.21
CA ILE A 236 -12.42 20.50 7.33
C ILE A 236 -12.29 21.26 8.65
N GLN A 237 -11.15 21.92 8.92
CA GLN A 237 -10.91 22.68 10.16
C GLN A 237 -11.94 23.83 10.32
N ASP A 238 -12.22 24.56 9.25
CA ASP A 238 -13.21 25.66 9.24
C ASP A 238 -14.64 25.16 9.54
N GLY A 239 -14.96 23.92 9.18
CA GLY A 239 -16.24 23.26 9.49
C GLY A 239 -16.37 22.80 10.95
N LEU A 240 -15.31 22.89 11.76
CA LEU A 240 -15.30 22.44 13.17
C LEU A 240 -15.58 23.60 14.12
N SER A 241 -16.17 23.31 15.28
CA SER A 241 -16.25 24.31 16.34
C SER A 241 -14.85 24.66 16.86
N PRO A 242 -14.60 25.90 17.38
CA PRO A 242 -13.29 26.32 17.86
C PRO A 242 -12.69 25.39 18.91
N MET A 243 -13.51 24.83 19.78
CA MET A 243 -13.11 23.91 20.83
C MET A 243 -12.60 22.58 20.24
N ILE A 244 -13.20 22.09 19.16
CA ILE A 244 -12.81 20.85 18.46
C ILE A 244 -11.61 21.13 17.58
N ALA A 245 -11.59 22.25 16.84
CA ALA A 245 -10.49 22.64 15.95
C ALA A 245 -9.15 22.71 16.68
N GLY A 246 -9.12 23.15 17.96
CA GLY A 246 -7.91 23.17 18.80
C GLY A 246 -7.32 21.77 19.12
N ARG A 247 -8.01 20.70 18.74
CA ARG A 247 -7.56 19.30 18.89
C ARG A 247 -7.30 18.61 17.54
N VAL A 248 -7.18 19.39 16.47
CA VAL A 248 -6.93 18.91 15.11
C VAL A 248 -5.68 19.58 14.55
N TRP A 249 -4.64 18.79 14.30
CA TRP A 249 -3.38 19.19 13.70
C TRP A 249 -3.40 18.96 12.20
N ASP A 250 -2.88 19.89 11.43
CA ASP A 250 -2.74 19.74 9.98
C ASP A 250 -1.30 19.37 9.61
N ALA A 251 -1.10 18.19 9.03
CA ALA A 251 0.16 17.71 8.49
C ALA A 251 0.17 17.60 6.95
N THR A 252 -0.85 18.14 6.28
CA THR A 252 -0.93 18.05 4.81
C THR A 252 0.20 18.82 4.15
N GLY A 253 0.96 18.15 3.28
CA GLY A 253 2.13 18.73 2.59
C GLY A 253 3.31 19.09 3.50
N ARG A 254 3.29 18.72 4.79
CA ARG A 254 4.29 19.12 5.79
C ARG A 254 5.23 18.01 6.23
N THR A 255 5.10 16.81 5.66
CA THR A 255 5.91 15.65 6.03
C THR A 255 6.58 15.02 4.82
N THR A 256 7.82 14.60 4.98
CA THR A 256 8.45 13.60 4.11
C THR A 256 7.85 12.23 4.40
N LEU A 257 8.05 11.25 3.50
CA LEU A 257 7.55 9.88 3.74
C LEU A 257 8.14 9.22 5.00
N PRO A 258 9.43 9.37 5.34
CA PRO A 258 9.97 8.94 6.64
C PRO A 258 9.31 9.61 7.84
N GLN A 259 9.07 10.93 7.78
CA GLN A 259 8.36 11.66 8.82
C GLN A 259 6.90 11.19 8.95
N LEU A 260 6.23 10.94 7.82
CA LEU A 260 4.88 10.39 7.80
C LEU A 260 4.82 9.01 8.47
N ALA A 261 5.78 8.13 8.20
CA ALA A 261 5.89 6.83 8.87
C ALA A 261 6.06 6.99 10.39
N THR A 262 6.89 7.95 10.82
CA THR A 262 7.07 8.30 12.25
C THR A 262 5.78 8.83 12.86
N LEU A 263 5.06 9.69 12.14
CA LEU A 263 3.79 10.26 12.59
C LEU A 263 2.72 9.18 12.77
N PHE A 264 2.58 8.28 11.79
CA PHE A 264 1.68 7.12 11.94
C PHE A 264 2.03 6.26 13.14
N LYS A 265 3.32 5.99 13.37
CA LYS A 265 3.75 5.19 14.52
C LYS A 265 3.35 5.79 15.87
N ARG A 266 3.18 7.11 15.95
CA ARG A 266 2.69 7.83 17.13
C ARG A 266 1.16 7.82 17.25
N CYS A 267 0.44 7.45 16.19
CA CYS A 267 -1.01 7.35 16.18
C CYS A 267 -1.47 5.95 16.57
N HIS A 268 -2.61 5.86 17.23
CA HIS A 268 -3.26 4.59 17.56
C HIS A 268 -4.08 4.06 16.38
N TRP A 269 -4.64 4.99 15.59
CA TRP A 269 -5.51 4.71 14.46
C TRP A 269 -5.12 5.53 13.25
N ALA A 270 -5.32 4.95 12.08
CA ALA A 270 -5.27 5.68 10.81
C ALA A 270 -6.56 5.36 10.03
N VAL A 271 -7.26 6.39 9.56
CA VAL A 271 -8.53 6.26 8.85
C VAL A 271 -8.43 6.92 7.49
N GLY A 272 -8.86 6.25 6.44
CA GLY A 272 -8.84 6.82 5.09
C GLY A 272 -9.22 5.83 4.00
N ALA A 273 -9.28 6.32 2.76
CA ALA A 273 -9.53 5.49 1.59
C ALA A 273 -8.35 4.55 1.28
N ASP A 274 -8.55 3.61 0.34
CA ASP A 274 -7.49 2.73 -0.21
C ASP A 274 -6.39 3.55 -0.88
N THR A 275 -5.37 3.93 -0.12
CA THR A 275 -4.27 4.80 -0.54
C THR A 275 -2.94 4.38 0.06
N GLY A 276 -1.84 4.84 -0.55
CA GLY A 276 -0.49 4.55 -0.06
C GLY A 276 -0.26 4.86 1.42
N PRO A 277 -0.69 6.03 1.94
CA PRO A 277 -0.59 6.36 3.36
C PRO A 277 -1.29 5.37 4.29
N LEU A 278 -2.45 4.81 3.92
CA LEU A 278 -3.15 3.80 4.73
C LEU A 278 -2.32 2.52 4.88
N HIS A 279 -1.71 2.06 3.78
CA HIS A 279 -0.80 0.91 3.80
C HIS A 279 0.46 1.19 4.63
N LEU A 280 0.99 2.42 4.55
CA LEU A 280 2.14 2.83 5.36
C LEU A 280 1.82 2.81 6.85
N ALA A 281 0.63 3.28 7.24
CA ALA A 281 0.16 3.22 8.61
C ALA A 281 0.10 1.77 9.14
N ALA A 282 -0.48 0.86 8.36
CA ALA A 282 -0.51 -0.56 8.70
C ALA A 282 0.91 -1.15 8.82
N ALA A 283 1.81 -0.82 7.90
CA ALA A 283 3.17 -1.34 7.87
C ALA A 283 4.04 -0.90 9.06
N VAL A 284 3.74 0.23 9.70
CA VAL A 284 4.40 0.65 10.95
C VAL A 284 3.66 0.18 12.21
N GLY A 285 2.59 -0.61 12.06
CA GLY A 285 1.83 -1.22 13.15
C GLY A 285 0.75 -0.32 13.75
N THR A 286 0.33 0.74 13.05
CA THR A 286 -0.84 1.54 13.42
C THR A 286 -2.10 0.82 12.96
N CYS A 287 -3.12 0.74 13.82
CA CYS A 287 -4.39 0.12 13.45
C CYS A 287 -5.08 0.94 12.36
N ALA A 288 -5.31 0.33 11.19
CA ALA A 288 -5.90 1.00 10.04
C ALA A 288 -7.40 0.70 9.92
N ILE A 289 -8.18 1.74 9.58
CA ILE A 289 -9.58 1.65 9.17
C ILE A 289 -9.66 2.12 7.71
N GLY A 290 -9.78 1.18 6.79
CA GLY A 290 -9.92 1.45 5.36
C GLY A 290 -11.36 1.73 4.96
N LEU A 291 -11.55 2.73 4.10
CA LEU A 291 -12.84 3.09 3.49
C LEU A 291 -12.74 2.78 2.00
N TYR A 292 -13.35 1.66 1.58
CA TYR A 292 -13.16 1.10 0.25
C TYR A 292 -14.37 1.30 -0.62
N PHE A 293 -14.19 2.03 -1.70
CA PHE A 293 -15.22 2.41 -2.68
C PHE A 293 -14.77 2.08 -4.10
N SER A 294 -15.66 2.20 -5.04
CA SER A 294 -15.38 2.11 -6.47
C SER A 294 -14.65 0.83 -6.83
N ARG A 295 -13.38 0.90 -7.21
CA ARG A 295 -12.57 -0.25 -7.63
C ARG A 295 -11.81 -0.92 -6.50
N ALA A 296 -11.69 -0.28 -5.33
CA ALA A 296 -10.98 -0.86 -4.20
C ALA A 296 -11.70 -2.12 -3.69
N ARG A 297 -10.95 -3.17 -3.41
CA ARG A 297 -11.47 -4.44 -2.89
C ARG A 297 -10.62 -4.91 -1.72
N VAL A 298 -11.31 -5.24 -0.63
CA VAL A 298 -10.66 -5.62 0.63
C VAL A 298 -9.72 -6.81 0.48
N HIS A 299 -10.09 -7.83 -0.27
CA HIS A 299 -9.25 -9.02 -0.48
C HIS A 299 -8.01 -8.73 -1.33
N GLU A 300 -8.01 -7.67 -2.13
CA GLU A 300 -6.88 -7.30 -2.98
C GLU A 300 -5.87 -6.44 -2.27
N THR A 301 -6.34 -5.36 -1.65
CA THR A 301 -5.49 -4.29 -1.11
C THR A 301 -5.84 -3.86 0.31
N GLY A 302 -6.56 -4.67 1.09
CA GLY A 302 -6.80 -4.34 2.49
C GLY A 302 -5.49 -4.06 3.25
N PRO A 303 -5.50 -3.30 4.36
CA PRO A 303 -4.29 -3.05 5.14
C PRO A 303 -3.65 -4.37 5.59
N TYR A 304 -2.38 -4.60 5.20
CA TYR A 304 -1.69 -5.87 5.46
C TYR A 304 -1.31 -6.01 6.91
N GLY A 305 -1.74 -7.10 7.54
CA GLY A 305 -1.48 -7.38 8.96
C GLY A 305 -2.72 -7.86 9.70
N GLU A 306 -2.65 -7.89 11.03
CA GLU A 306 -3.75 -8.33 11.87
C GLU A 306 -4.44 -7.16 12.58
N GLY A 307 -5.76 -7.26 12.77
CA GLY A 307 -6.53 -6.32 13.57
C GLY A 307 -6.90 -5.02 12.86
N HIS A 308 -6.66 -4.91 11.56
CA HIS A 308 -7.13 -3.79 10.75
C HIS A 308 -8.59 -4.00 10.37
N TRP A 309 -9.25 -2.90 9.99
CA TRP A 309 -10.65 -2.88 9.63
C TRP A 309 -10.86 -2.27 8.25
N VAL A 310 -11.85 -2.75 7.53
CA VAL A 310 -12.25 -2.18 6.24
C VAL A 310 -13.76 -2.09 6.14
N TRP A 311 -14.26 -0.89 5.91
CA TRP A 311 -15.61 -0.65 5.41
C TRP A 311 -15.59 -0.73 3.90
N GLN A 312 -16.14 -1.80 3.34
CA GLN A 312 -16.29 -1.97 1.90
C GLN A 312 -17.67 -1.52 1.48
N ALA A 313 -17.75 -0.53 0.59
CA ALA A 313 -19.00 -0.15 -0.04
C ALA A 313 -19.35 -1.19 -1.12
N ASP A 314 -20.52 -1.79 -1.01
CA ASP A 314 -21.04 -2.72 -2.02
C ASP A 314 -21.73 -1.95 -3.16
N CYS A 315 -22.50 -0.91 -2.81
CA CYS A 315 -23.18 -0.01 -3.76
C CYS A 315 -23.35 1.42 -3.23
N ALA A 316 -22.82 1.71 -2.04
CA ALA A 316 -22.97 3.02 -1.41
C ALA A 316 -21.94 4.03 -1.89
N SER A 317 -22.27 5.32 -1.84
CA SER A 317 -21.32 6.41 -2.11
C SER A 317 -20.47 6.75 -0.88
N PRO A 318 -19.28 7.39 -1.05
CA PRO A 318 -18.45 7.84 0.07
C PRO A 318 -19.18 8.69 1.11
N GLY A 319 -20.16 9.50 0.69
CA GLY A 319 -20.97 10.32 1.59
C GLY A 319 -21.94 9.55 2.49
N MET A 320 -22.15 8.25 2.23
CA MET A 320 -23.02 7.38 3.03
C MET A 320 -22.24 6.50 4.01
N TRP A 321 -20.99 6.83 4.30
CA TRP A 321 -20.16 6.07 5.23
C TRP A 321 -20.82 5.97 6.62
N PRO A 322 -20.79 4.79 7.29
CA PRO A 322 -21.37 4.58 8.63
C PRO A 322 -20.57 5.31 9.72
N ILE A 323 -20.70 6.63 9.81
CA ILE A 323 -19.90 7.52 10.66
C ILE A 323 -19.99 7.09 12.13
N GLN A 324 -21.18 6.93 12.66
CA GLN A 324 -21.40 6.62 14.09
C GLN A 324 -20.77 5.28 14.49
N ALA A 325 -20.91 4.30 13.63
CA ALA A 325 -20.35 2.98 13.84
C ALA A 325 -18.82 3.01 13.90
N SER A 326 -18.18 3.72 12.97
CA SER A 326 -16.72 3.83 12.93
C SER A 326 -16.15 4.67 14.09
N VAL A 327 -16.86 5.72 14.53
CA VAL A 327 -16.50 6.47 15.75
C VAL A 327 -16.57 5.59 16.98
N LYS A 328 -17.64 4.78 17.09
CA LYS A 328 -17.80 3.83 18.20
C LYS A 328 -16.65 2.82 18.27
N MET A 329 -16.21 2.28 17.13
CA MET A 329 -15.07 1.36 17.06
C MET A 329 -13.80 1.95 17.68
N ILE A 330 -13.49 3.21 17.35
CA ILE A 330 -12.30 3.89 17.88
C ILE A 330 -12.42 4.14 19.38
N ARG A 331 -13.57 4.63 19.84
CA ARG A 331 -13.79 4.98 21.25
C ARG A 331 -13.79 3.79 22.18
N GLU A 332 -14.47 2.73 21.80
CA GLU A 332 -14.63 1.54 22.63
C GLU A 332 -13.43 0.59 22.55
N ARG A 333 -12.43 0.89 21.70
CA ARG A 333 -11.32 -0.02 21.36
C ARG A 333 -11.82 -1.43 21.03
N SER A 334 -12.95 -1.48 20.35
CA SER A 334 -13.87 -2.60 20.37
C SER A 334 -13.28 -3.84 19.71
N THR A 335 -13.34 -4.91 20.48
CA THR A 335 -13.30 -6.26 19.94
C THR A 335 -14.58 -6.51 19.20
N ILE A 336 -14.81 -6.43 18.00
CA ILE A 336 -15.99 -6.71 17.15
C ILE A 336 -17.24 -5.92 17.63
N PRO A 337 -17.61 -4.86 16.93
CA PRO A 337 -18.92 -4.26 17.14
C PRO A 337 -20.00 -5.31 16.87
N GLN A 338 -20.85 -5.59 17.82
CA GLN A 338 -22.16 -6.18 17.52
C GLN A 338 -22.93 -5.12 16.73
N GLN A 339 -22.92 -5.25 15.43
CA GLN A 339 -23.54 -4.28 14.54
C GLN A 339 -24.57 -4.98 13.68
N GLU A 340 -25.77 -4.38 13.62
CA GLU A 340 -26.74 -4.74 12.60
C GLU A 340 -26.15 -4.43 11.21
N PRO A 341 -26.43 -5.27 10.21
CA PRO A 341 -25.96 -5.03 8.85
C PRO A 341 -26.38 -3.62 8.37
N ILE A 342 -25.42 -2.86 7.88
CA ILE A 342 -25.67 -1.52 7.34
C ILE A 342 -25.86 -1.65 5.83
N ALA A 343 -27.03 -1.21 5.35
CA ALA A 343 -27.37 -1.32 3.94
C ALA A 343 -26.31 -0.68 3.03
N GLY A 344 -25.81 -1.43 2.06
CA GLY A 344 -24.81 -1.01 1.10
C GLY A 344 -23.36 -1.00 1.60
N TRP A 345 -23.11 -1.51 2.82
CA TRP A 345 -21.80 -1.61 3.43
C TRP A 345 -21.58 -2.97 4.06
N SER A 346 -20.34 -3.45 3.94
CA SER A 346 -19.85 -4.61 4.68
C SER A 346 -18.63 -4.23 5.51
N LEU A 347 -18.55 -4.76 6.73
CA LEU A 347 -17.42 -4.54 7.63
C LEU A 347 -16.53 -5.79 7.65
N TRP A 348 -15.25 -5.58 7.42
CA TRP A 348 -14.24 -6.62 7.36
C TRP A 348 -13.17 -6.40 8.39
N ARG A 349 -12.62 -7.49 8.93
CA ARG A 349 -11.46 -7.48 9.82
C ARG A 349 -10.33 -8.29 9.23
N SER A 350 -9.10 -7.79 9.35
CA SER A 350 -7.92 -8.48 8.88
C SER A 350 -7.40 -9.50 9.90
N TYR A 351 -6.96 -10.63 9.39
CA TYR A 351 -6.23 -11.68 10.07
C TYR A 351 -5.05 -12.11 9.21
N HIS A 352 -4.21 -12.97 9.75
CA HIS A 352 -3.07 -13.54 9.05
C HIS A 352 -2.94 -15.02 9.33
N ASP A 353 -2.62 -15.82 8.31
CA ASP A 353 -2.41 -17.25 8.43
C ASP A 353 -1.21 -17.73 7.58
N GLU A 354 -1.05 -19.03 7.39
CA GLU A 354 0.04 -19.62 6.60
C GLU A 354 0.01 -19.22 5.11
N TRP A 355 -1.11 -18.72 4.61
CA TRP A 355 -1.30 -18.27 3.22
C TRP A 355 -1.28 -16.74 3.09
N GLY A 356 -0.90 -16.01 4.14
CA GLY A 356 -0.79 -14.56 4.18
C GLY A 356 -2.01 -13.85 4.75
N ALA A 357 -2.31 -12.65 4.24
CA ALA A 357 -3.40 -11.83 4.73
C ALA A 357 -4.77 -12.39 4.34
N ILE A 358 -5.69 -12.37 5.28
CA ILE A 358 -7.08 -12.75 5.09
C ILE A 358 -8.00 -11.73 5.73
N PHE A 359 -9.10 -11.43 5.07
CA PHE A 359 -10.16 -10.57 5.59
C PHE A 359 -11.43 -11.37 5.78
N ARG A 360 -11.98 -11.32 6.99
CA ARG A 360 -13.25 -11.96 7.32
C ARG A 360 -14.32 -10.92 7.54
N ARG A 361 -15.47 -11.16 6.96
CA ARG A 361 -16.64 -10.34 7.18
C ARG A 361 -17.12 -10.50 8.62
N VAL A 362 -17.51 -9.39 9.25
CA VAL A 362 -17.86 -9.39 10.70
C VAL A 362 -19.26 -9.94 10.93
N ASP A 363 -20.15 -9.74 9.97
CA ASP A 363 -21.58 -10.02 10.04
C ASP A 363 -22.00 -11.37 9.38
N GLU A 364 -21.12 -11.99 8.61
CA GLU A 364 -21.43 -13.24 7.88
C GLU A 364 -20.21 -14.17 7.81
N ASN A 365 -20.45 -15.46 7.66
CA ASN A 365 -19.42 -16.43 7.28
C ASN A 365 -19.15 -16.31 5.78
N ASP A 366 -17.98 -15.83 5.40
CA ASP A 366 -17.56 -15.73 3.99
C ASP A 366 -17.00 -17.08 3.52
N PRO A 367 -17.66 -17.78 2.54
CA PRO A 367 -17.19 -19.06 2.01
C PRO A 367 -15.90 -18.95 1.19
N VAL A 368 -15.36 -17.73 1.02
CA VAL A 368 -14.19 -17.44 0.18
C VAL A 368 -12.89 -17.94 0.80
N GLU A 369 -12.84 -18.19 2.10
CA GLU A 369 -11.63 -18.62 2.82
C GLU A 369 -11.01 -19.89 2.23
N ASP A 370 -11.84 -20.89 1.92
CA ASP A 370 -11.39 -22.17 1.35
C ASP A 370 -10.82 -22.03 -0.06
N GLN A 371 -11.28 -21.07 -0.83
CA GLN A 371 -10.83 -20.85 -2.22
C GLN A 371 -9.40 -20.32 -2.29
N ARG A 372 -8.97 -19.48 -1.35
CA ARG A 372 -7.65 -18.86 -1.34
C ARG A 372 -6.51 -19.88 -1.30
N ALA A 373 -6.58 -20.82 -0.37
CA ALA A 373 -5.61 -21.89 -0.24
C ALA A 373 -5.55 -22.80 -1.48
N ALA A 374 -6.71 -23.08 -2.09
CA ALA A 374 -6.80 -23.88 -3.32
C ALA A 374 -6.13 -23.16 -4.50
N ILE A 375 -6.43 -21.87 -4.70
CA ILE A 375 -5.82 -21.05 -5.75
C ILE A 375 -4.30 -20.98 -5.55
N TRP A 376 -3.83 -20.73 -4.32
CA TRP A 376 -2.41 -20.66 -4.01
C TRP A 376 -1.68 -21.95 -4.38
N ARG A 377 -2.22 -23.11 -3.98
CA ARG A 377 -1.63 -24.42 -4.29
C ARG A 377 -1.58 -24.66 -5.79
N GLN A 378 -2.67 -24.39 -6.50
CA GLN A 378 -2.75 -24.57 -7.95
C GLN A 378 -1.71 -23.73 -8.70
N LEU A 379 -1.60 -22.43 -8.39
CA LEU A 379 -0.63 -21.53 -9.03
C LEU A 379 0.81 -21.94 -8.73
N SER A 380 1.09 -22.38 -7.49
CA SER A 380 2.42 -22.81 -7.08
C SER A 380 2.81 -24.15 -7.71
N GLU A 381 1.87 -25.07 -7.88
CA GLU A 381 2.08 -26.36 -8.54
C GLU A 381 2.34 -26.15 -10.03
N GLN A 382 1.52 -25.38 -10.73
CA GLN A 382 1.72 -25.04 -12.13
C GLN A 382 3.10 -24.42 -12.37
N ARG A 383 3.55 -23.55 -11.47
CA ARG A 383 4.88 -22.96 -11.54
C ARG A 383 5.98 -24.02 -11.46
N ARG A 384 5.89 -24.98 -10.52
CA ARG A 384 6.90 -26.06 -10.37
C ARG A 384 6.97 -26.94 -11.63
N LEU A 385 5.84 -27.25 -12.24
CA LEU A 385 5.77 -28.03 -13.48
C LEU A 385 6.49 -27.30 -14.62
N LEU A 386 6.27 -26.01 -14.78
CA LEU A 386 6.92 -25.20 -15.81
C LEU A 386 8.45 -25.05 -15.60
N GLN A 387 8.91 -25.04 -14.34
CA GLN A 387 10.33 -24.97 -14.02
C GLN A 387 11.03 -26.33 -14.17
N GLY A 388 10.30 -27.45 -14.02
CA GLY A 388 10.83 -28.81 -14.20
C GLY A 388 10.95 -29.25 -15.65
N VAL A 389 10.36 -28.51 -16.58
CA VAL A 389 10.42 -28.76 -18.03
C VAL A 389 11.56 -27.98 -18.71
N ARG A 390 12.24 -27.10 -17.97
CA ARG A 390 13.46 -26.38 -18.41
C ARG A 390 14.69 -27.09 -17.88
#